data_5bd55a9a78f194e1b3fa111305dbe84c
#
_entry.id   5bd55a9a78f194e1b3fa111305dbe84c
#
_cell.length_a   1.000
_cell.length_b   1.000
_cell.length_c   1.000
_cell.angle_alpha   90.00
_cell.angle_beta   90.00
_cell.angle_gamma   90.00
#
_symmetry.space_group_name_H-M   'P 1'
#
loop_
_entity.id
_entity.type
_entity.pdbx_description
1 polymer ?
#
loop_
_entity_poly.entity_id
_entity_poly.type
_entity_poly.pdbx_seq_one_letter_code
_entity_poly.pdbx_strand_id
1 'polypeptide(L)'
;MPIVEMSYPLGGTPLPYDHGYMLYRALARVVPWLSEPAQMDVAIVPIQGSPHGGFIHLTRISRLAFRLNDGDAEKLLPLAEQVLAIDAATLRLGRPTEYRLRPVPGLASPFVAAEHYRHSDDVLEWLKTEFLALDIRPVPSLRLKHGRARVSPVGPGRRPFDCPYERHSRQVEDRSVVGWEVQVFGLTPEESVRLQERGVGPGRRYGCGVFMPVIGERPRPASRHGATGVWFPTS
;
A
#
# COMPACT_ATOMS: atom_id res chain seq x y z
N MET A 1 13.48 -7.68 -17.71
CA MET A 1 14.27 -6.50 -17.32
C MET A 1 14.11 -6.30 -15.83
N PRO A 2 15.12 -5.85 -15.09
CA PRO A 2 14.99 -5.56 -13.67
C PRO A 2 14.02 -4.40 -13.44
N ILE A 3 13.32 -4.43 -12.30
CA ILE A 3 12.51 -3.30 -11.83
C ILE A 3 13.38 -2.38 -10.98
N VAL A 4 13.29 -1.09 -11.26
CA VAL A 4 13.94 -0.03 -10.49
C VAL A 4 12.90 0.89 -9.86
N GLU A 5 13.33 1.65 -8.85
CA GLU A 5 12.52 2.70 -8.23
C GLU A 5 13.12 4.07 -8.58
N MET A 6 12.39 4.84 -9.39
CA MET A 6 12.72 6.23 -9.68
C MET A 6 12.04 7.14 -8.66
N SER A 7 12.81 7.86 -7.86
CA SER A 7 12.33 8.60 -6.69
C SER A 7 12.66 10.09 -6.76
N TYR A 8 11.63 10.93 -6.58
CA TYR A 8 11.70 12.39 -6.59
C TYR A 8 11.49 12.95 -5.19
N PRO A 9 12.41 13.75 -4.65
CA PRO A 9 12.13 14.54 -3.45
C PRO A 9 10.91 15.43 -3.65
N LEU A 10 10.07 15.55 -2.63
CA LEU A 10 8.84 16.35 -2.68
C LEU A 10 8.88 17.54 -1.75
N GLY A 11 8.33 18.66 -2.25
CA GLY A 11 7.90 19.81 -1.47
C GLY A 11 6.53 20.25 -1.93
N GLY A 12 5.87 21.12 -1.16
CA GLY A 12 4.57 21.67 -1.54
C GLY A 12 3.57 21.73 -0.41
N THR A 13 2.29 21.80 -0.76
CA THR A 13 1.18 21.86 0.21
C THR A 13 0.74 20.45 0.61
N PRO A 14 -0.03 20.31 1.74
CA PRO A 14 -0.61 19.02 2.10
C PRO A 14 -1.49 18.45 0.99
N LEU A 15 -1.42 17.13 0.82
CA LEU A 15 -2.22 16.37 -0.15
C LEU A 15 -3.45 15.78 0.53
N PRO A 16 -4.60 15.68 -0.14
CA PRO A 16 -5.70 14.84 0.33
C PRO A 16 -5.22 13.40 0.58
N TYR A 17 -5.77 12.74 1.60
CA TYR A 17 -5.40 11.35 1.89
C TYR A 17 -5.64 10.43 0.70
N ASP A 18 -6.74 10.64 -0.01
CA ASP A 18 -7.09 9.94 -1.26
C ASP A 18 -6.66 10.76 -2.48
N HIS A 19 -5.35 10.85 -2.71
CA HIS A 19 -4.77 11.61 -3.82
C HIS A 19 -4.36 10.74 -5.03
N GLY A 20 -4.43 9.42 -4.93
CA GLY A 20 -3.83 8.51 -5.90
C GLY A 20 -4.26 8.73 -7.34
N TYR A 21 -5.56 8.82 -7.58
CA TYR A 21 -6.09 9.04 -8.93
C TYR A 21 -5.79 10.46 -9.46
N MET A 22 -5.93 11.48 -8.61
CA MET A 22 -5.65 12.86 -8.99
C MET A 22 -4.16 13.07 -9.28
N LEU A 23 -3.29 12.44 -8.47
CA LEU A 23 -1.85 12.41 -8.70
C LEU A 23 -1.51 11.77 -10.06
N TYR A 24 -2.06 10.58 -10.33
CA TYR A 24 -1.86 9.92 -11.63
C TYR A 24 -2.27 10.83 -12.79
N ARG A 25 -3.43 11.47 -12.72
CA ARG A 25 -3.89 12.38 -13.77
C ARG A 25 -2.96 13.57 -13.99
N ALA A 26 -2.43 14.14 -12.91
CA ALA A 26 -1.47 15.24 -12.99
C ALA A 26 -0.15 14.80 -13.64
N LEU A 27 0.34 13.61 -13.28
CA LEU A 27 1.55 13.01 -13.84
C LEU A 27 1.38 12.67 -15.32
N ALA A 28 0.25 12.08 -15.70
CA ALA A 28 -0.03 11.70 -17.09
C ALA A 28 -0.14 12.91 -18.05
N ARG A 29 -0.44 14.10 -17.54
CA ARG A 29 -0.41 15.34 -18.35
C ARG A 29 1.03 15.76 -18.72
N VAL A 30 2.00 15.50 -17.84
CA VAL A 30 3.41 15.83 -18.06
C VAL A 30 4.10 14.70 -18.82
N VAL A 31 3.74 13.46 -18.52
CA VAL A 31 4.30 12.24 -19.13
C VAL A 31 3.14 11.40 -19.69
N PRO A 32 2.66 11.70 -20.91
CA PRO A 32 1.51 10.99 -21.51
C PRO A 32 1.74 9.48 -21.67
N TRP A 33 2.99 9.04 -21.76
CA TRP A 33 3.39 7.65 -21.79
C TRP A 33 2.78 6.83 -20.62
N LEU A 34 2.60 7.41 -19.43
CA LEU A 34 1.97 6.73 -18.29
C LEU A 34 0.51 6.31 -18.56
N SER A 35 -0.15 6.91 -19.56
CA SER A 35 -1.53 6.59 -19.92
C SER A 35 -1.65 5.49 -20.97
N GLU A 36 -0.55 5.04 -21.55
CA GLU A 36 -0.57 3.97 -22.54
C GLU A 36 -1.02 2.64 -21.90
N PRO A 37 -1.85 1.84 -22.58
CA PRO A 37 -2.32 0.55 -22.07
C PRO A 37 -1.18 -0.40 -21.68
N ALA A 38 -0.05 -0.36 -22.39
CA ALA A 38 1.12 -1.18 -22.09
C ALA A 38 1.79 -0.84 -20.75
N GLN A 39 1.46 0.32 -20.14
CA GLN A 39 2.07 0.81 -18.90
C GLN A 39 1.20 0.57 -17.66
N MET A 40 0.23 -0.33 -17.73
CA MET A 40 -0.64 -0.68 -16.60
C MET A 40 0.14 -1.20 -15.39
N ASP A 41 1.33 -1.77 -15.60
CA ASP A 41 2.17 -2.35 -14.56
C ASP A 41 3.11 -1.34 -13.87
N VAL A 42 3.21 -0.10 -14.36
CA VAL A 42 3.95 0.95 -13.67
C VAL A 42 3.28 1.23 -12.33
N ALA A 43 4.03 1.08 -11.25
CA ALA A 43 3.53 1.37 -9.92
C ALA A 43 3.89 2.79 -9.49
N ILE A 44 2.91 3.57 -9.05
CA ILE A 44 3.14 4.81 -8.31
C ILE A 44 3.13 4.46 -6.83
N VAL A 45 4.28 4.67 -6.17
CA VAL A 45 4.40 4.40 -4.73
C VAL A 45 3.58 5.44 -3.95
N PRO A 46 2.71 5.02 -3.02
CA PRO A 46 1.94 5.95 -2.20
C PRO A 46 2.84 6.97 -1.48
N ILE A 47 2.52 8.26 -1.62
CA ILE A 47 3.28 9.31 -0.96
C ILE A 47 3.10 9.20 0.55
N GLN A 48 4.22 9.07 1.26
CA GLN A 48 4.24 9.03 2.72
C GLN A 48 4.47 10.43 3.30
N GLY A 49 3.86 10.67 4.45
CA GLY A 49 3.99 11.91 5.20
C GLY A 49 3.29 11.81 6.54
N SER A 50 3.06 12.92 7.21
CA SER A 50 2.34 12.98 8.48
C SER A 50 0.83 13.13 8.22
N PRO A 51 -0.01 12.14 8.57
CA PRO A 51 -1.46 12.24 8.37
C PRO A 51 -2.07 13.17 9.42
N HIS A 52 -2.85 14.16 8.98
CA HIS A 52 -3.61 15.04 9.86
C HIS A 52 -4.82 15.65 9.13
N GLY A 53 -6.01 15.61 9.75
CA GLY A 53 -7.20 16.28 9.25
C GLY A 53 -7.67 15.83 7.85
N GLY A 54 -7.43 14.56 7.47
CA GLY A 54 -7.77 14.05 6.12
C GLY A 54 -6.72 14.37 5.05
N PHE A 55 -5.58 14.95 5.46
CA PHE A 55 -4.48 15.31 4.58
C PHE A 55 -3.18 14.61 4.99
N ILE A 56 -2.28 14.47 4.03
CA ILE A 56 -0.89 14.04 4.22
C ILE A 56 -0.02 15.30 4.15
N HIS A 57 0.58 15.68 5.26
CA HIS A 57 1.56 16.75 5.33
C HIS A 57 2.93 16.21 4.91
N LEU A 58 3.53 16.85 3.92
CA LEU A 58 4.83 16.46 3.41
C LEU A 58 5.92 16.71 4.45
N THR A 59 6.86 15.79 4.52
CA THR A 59 8.03 15.84 5.39
C THR A 59 9.30 15.81 4.56
N ARG A 60 10.46 15.97 5.19
CA ARG A 60 11.77 15.89 4.48
C ARG A 60 12.02 14.54 3.81
N ILE A 61 11.33 13.49 4.26
CA ILE A 61 11.45 12.14 3.69
C ILE A 61 10.34 11.82 2.69
N SER A 62 9.36 12.70 2.48
CA SER A 62 8.31 12.47 1.48
C SER A 62 8.89 12.43 0.09
N ARG A 63 8.47 11.44 -0.67
CA ARG A 63 8.93 11.17 -2.04
C ARG A 63 7.75 10.80 -2.93
N LEU A 64 7.82 11.21 -4.18
CA LEU A 64 7.09 10.57 -5.27
C LEU A 64 8.01 9.53 -5.87
N ALA A 65 7.59 8.27 -5.92
CA ALA A 65 8.40 7.23 -6.50
C ALA A 65 7.57 6.36 -7.47
N PHE A 66 8.26 5.81 -8.46
CA PHE A 66 7.72 4.92 -9.46
C PHE A 66 8.52 3.63 -9.46
N ARG A 67 7.85 2.49 -9.58
CA ARG A 67 8.49 1.21 -9.88
C ARG A 67 8.14 0.79 -11.29
N LEU A 68 9.16 0.58 -12.09
CA LEU A 68 9.02 0.31 -13.51
C LEU A 68 10.26 -0.44 -14.02
N ASN A 69 10.19 -0.91 -15.27
CA ASN A 69 11.36 -1.50 -15.92
C ASN A 69 12.48 -0.47 -16.03
N ASP A 70 13.71 -0.89 -15.77
CA ASP A 70 14.92 -0.08 -15.87
C ASP A 70 15.02 0.68 -17.21
N GLY A 71 14.76 -0.01 -18.32
CA GLY A 71 14.76 0.61 -19.66
C GLY A 71 13.72 1.71 -19.90
N ASP A 72 12.75 1.88 -18.99
CA ASP A 72 11.71 2.91 -19.09
C ASP A 72 11.98 4.11 -18.15
N ALA A 73 12.99 4.03 -17.29
CA ALA A 73 13.27 5.04 -16.27
C ALA A 73 13.49 6.45 -16.86
N GLU A 74 14.16 6.55 -18.00
CA GLU A 74 14.42 7.82 -18.67
C GLU A 74 13.15 8.54 -19.12
N LYS A 75 12.05 7.80 -19.39
CA LYS A 75 10.77 8.38 -19.79
C LYS A 75 10.13 9.25 -18.70
N LEU A 76 10.57 9.08 -17.44
CA LEU A 76 10.10 9.88 -16.31
C LEU A 76 10.93 11.15 -16.06
N LEU A 77 12.08 11.34 -16.73
CA LEU A 77 12.92 12.51 -16.56
C LEU A 77 12.20 13.86 -16.79
N PRO A 78 11.20 13.98 -17.69
CA PRO A 78 10.43 15.21 -17.84
C PRO A 78 9.71 15.68 -16.56
N LEU A 79 9.55 14.82 -15.56
CA LEU A 79 8.99 15.17 -14.25
C LEU A 79 9.97 15.94 -13.35
N ALA A 80 11.28 15.92 -13.67
CA ALA A 80 12.29 16.60 -12.86
C ALA A 80 12.01 18.10 -12.75
N GLU A 81 12.07 18.62 -11.52
CA GLU A 81 11.89 20.04 -11.20
C GLU A 81 10.50 20.61 -11.58
N GLN A 82 9.52 19.75 -11.92
CA GLN A 82 8.16 20.17 -12.24
C GLN A 82 7.37 20.58 -10.99
N VAL A 83 6.38 21.43 -11.25
CA VAL A 83 5.35 21.79 -10.27
C VAL A 83 4.02 21.23 -10.76
N LEU A 84 3.46 20.31 -9.99
CA LEU A 84 2.20 19.65 -10.32
C LEU A 84 1.07 20.25 -9.49
N ALA A 85 -0.02 20.60 -10.16
CA ALA A 85 -1.30 20.91 -9.51
C ALA A 85 -2.12 19.62 -9.35
N ILE A 86 -2.48 19.30 -8.11
CA ILE A 86 -3.28 18.13 -7.75
C ILE A 86 -4.49 18.63 -6.96
N ASP A 87 -5.60 18.86 -7.66
CA ASP A 87 -6.75 19.53 -7.11
C ASP A 87 -6.36 20.89 -6.48
N ALA A 88 -6.65 21.14 -5.21
CA ALA A 88 -6.26 22.36 -4.49
C ALA A 88 -4.79 22.31 -3.99
N ALA A 89 -4.11 21.18 -4.15
CA ALA A 89 -2.73 21.02 -3.68
C ALA A 89 -1.71 21.27 -4.79
N THR A 90 -0.49 21.63 -4.36
CA THR A 90 0.65 21.83 -5.26
C THR A 90 1.82 20.97 -4.78
N LEU A 91 2.39 20.18 -5.69
CA LEU A 91 3.61 19.42 -5.48
C LEU A 91 4.76 19.99 -6.30
N ARG A 92 5.90 20.16 -5.67
CA ARG A 92 7.17 20.48 -6.33
C ARG A 92 8.06 19.25 -6.31
N LEU A 93 8.48 18.80 -7.46
CA LEU A 93 9.37 17.67 -7.62
C LEU A 93 10.81 18.17 -7.69
N GLY A 94 11.71 17.50 -6.98
CA GLY A 94 13.14 17.71 -7.12
C GLY A 94 13.72 16.83 -8.25
N ARG A 95 15.05 16.75 -8.30
CA ARG A 95 15.74 15.86 -9.24
C ARG A 95 15.57 14.41 -8.82
N PRO A 96 15.29 13.51 -9.77
CA PRO A 96 15.14 12.11 -9.48
C PRO A 96 16.44 11.43 -9.11
N THR A 97 16.30 10.34 -8.35
CA THR A 97 17.37 9.37 -8.11
C THR A 97 16.80 7.99 -8.35
N GLU A 98 17.55 7.18 -9.08
CA GLU A 98 17.20 5.79 -9.30
C GLU A 98 17.77 4.90 -8.20
N TYR A 99 16.96 3.93 -7.76
CA TYR A 99 17.33 2.93 -6.76
C TYR A 99 16.97 1.53 -7.24
N ARG A 100 17.82 0.57 -6.89
CA ARG A 100 17.44 -0.84 -6.93
C ARG A 100 16.62 -1.19 -5.70
N LEU A 101 15.59 -2.00 -5.88
CA LEU A 101 14.80 -2.50 -4.77
C LEU A 101 15.69 -3.32 -3.83
N ARG A 102 15.53 -3.09 -2.54
CA ARG A 102 16.29 -3.79 -1.49
C ARG A 102 15.38 -4.72 -0.71
N PRO A 103 15.84 -5.92 -0.37
CA PRO A 103 15.07 -6.82 0.46
C PRO A 103 14.89 -6.25 1.87
N VAL A 104 13.70 -6.42 2.41
CA VAL A 104 13.34 -6.09 3.80
C VAL A 104 12.44 -7.19 4.37
N PRO A 105 12.49 -7.48 5.68
CA PRO A 105 11.78 -8.61 6.27
C PRO A 105 10.27 -8.37 6.42
N GLY A 106 9.82 -7.13 6.29
CA GLY A 106 8.40 -6.76 6.43
C GLY A 106 8.00 -5.68 5.45
N LEU A 107 6.87 -5.87 4.81
CA LEU A 107 6.27 -4.98 3.83
C LEU A 107 4.81 -4.70 4.18
N ALA A 108 4.34 -3.50 3.84
CA ALA A 108 2.94 -3.13 3.95
C ALA A 108 2.47 -2.38 2.71
N SER A 109 1.22 -2.60 2.33
CA SER A 109 0.51 -1.77 1.38
C SER A 109 -0.64 -1.06 2.10
N PRO A 110 -0.73 0.27 2.04
CA PRO A 110 -1.80 1.01 2.71
C PRO A 110 -3.15 0.78 2.07
N PHE A 111 -3.18 0.25 0.85
CA PHE A 111 -4.42 -0.01 0.15
C PHE A 111 -4.23 -1.08 -0.93
N VAL A 112 -4.79 -2.26 -0.70
CA VAL A 112 -4.94 -3.32 -1.71
C VAL A 112 -6.39 -3.34 -2.13
N ALA A 113 -6.67 -3.04 -3.40
CA ALA A 113 -8.03 -3.02 -3.94
C ALA A 113 -8.60 -4.45 -3.97
N ALA A 114 -9.78 -4.62 -3.39
CA ALA A 114 -10.44 -5.92 -3.22
C ALA A 114 -11.97 -5.76 -3.26
N GLU A 115 -12.48 -5.19 -4.36
CA GLU A 115 -13.87 -4.77 -4.52
C GLU A 115 -14.88 -5.92 -4.39
N HIS A 116 -14.50 -7.12 -4.83
CA HIS A 116 -15.38 -8.29 -4.84
C HIS A 116 -15.55 -8.96 -3.49
N TYR A 117 -14.71 -8.57 -2.51
CA TYR A 117 -14.71 -9.21 -1.20
C TYR A 117 -15.32 -8.29 -0.14
N ARG A 118 -16.33 -8.81 0.57
CA ARG A 118 -17.05 -8.07 1.61
C ARG A 118 -16.56 -8.39 3.02
N HIS A 119 -16.03 -9.58 3.21
CA HIS A 119 -15.56 -10.09 4.51
C HIS A 119 -14.03 -10.20 4.52
N SER A 120 -13.46 -9.95 5.69
CA SER A 120 -12.01 -10.02 5.91
C SER A 120 -11.42 -11.40 5.62
N ASP A 121 -12.17 -12.46 5.92
CA ASP A 121 -11.71 -13.83 5.72
C ASP A 121 -11.59 -14.16 4.24
N ASP A 122 -12.56 -13.72 3.43
CA ASP A 122 -12.51 -13.88 1.97
C ASP A 122 -11.31 -13.13 1.36
N VAL A 123 -11.05 -11.92 1.87
CA VAL A 123 -9.88 -11.13 1.46
C VAL A 123 -8.58 -11.83 1.82
N LEU A 124 -8.48 -12.39 3.02
CA LEU A 124 -7.28 -13.11 3.46
C LEU A 124 -7.04 -14.37 2.62
N GLU A 125 -8.08 -15.13 2.29
CA GLU A 125 -7.95 -16.31 1.42
C GLU A 125 -7.54 -15.93 0.00
N TRP A 126 -8.13 -14.86 -0.54
CA TRP A 126 -7.70 -14.33 -1.84
C TRP A 126 -6.24 -13.86 -1.79
N LEU A 127 -5.84 -13.09 -0.78
CA LEU A 127 -4.45 -12.63 -0.62
C LEU A 127 -3.46 -13.80 -0.52
N LYS A 128 -3.81 -14.87 0.17
CA LYS A 128 -2.98 -16.09 0.23
C LYS A 128 -2.78 -16.68 -1.17
N THR A 129 -3.85 -16.73 -1.98
CA THR A 129 -3.78 -17.21 -3.36
C THR A 129 -2.87 -16.33 -4.23
N GLU A 130 -3.02 -15.01 -4.13
CA GLU A 130 -2.17 -14.06 -4.84
C GLU A 130 -0.68 -14.18 -4.42
N PHE A 131 -0.43 -14.35 -3.12
CA PHE A 131 0.93 -14.52 -2.60
C PHE A 131 1.54 -15.83 -3.10
N LEU A 132 0.79 -16.93 -3.09
CA LEU A 132 1.24 -18.21 -3.63
C LEU A 132 1.54 -18.12 -5.13
N ALA A 133 0.72 -17.40 -5.89
CA ALA A 133 0.95 -17.17 -7.32
C ALA A 133 2.26 -16.38 -7.59
N LEU A 134 2.69 -15.59 -6.62
CA LEU A 134 3.98 -14.89 -6.61
C LEU A 134 5.11 -15.71 -5.97
N ASP A 135 4.87 -16.97 -5.60
CA ASP A 135 5.81 -17.82 -4.85
C ASP A 135 6.28 -17.11 -3.55
N ILE A 136 5.34 -16.56 -2.81
CA ILE A 136 5.53 -15.91 -1.50
C ILE A 136 4.82 -16.75 -0.46
N ARG A 137 5.58 -17.29 0.50
CA ARG A 137 5.07 -18.23 1.52
C ARG A 137 4.51 -17.56 2.78
N PRO A 138 5.08 -16.43 3.28
CA PRO A 138 4.55 -15.78 4.46
C PRO A 138 3.09 -15.37 4.32
N VAL A 139 2.32 -15.57 5.39
CA VAL A 139 0.88 -15.28 5.40
C VAL A 139 0.66 -13.78 5.56
N PRO A 140 -0.12 -13.14 4.66
CA PRO A 140 -0.50 -11.74 4.82
C PRO A 140 -1.44 -11.56 6.01
N SER A 141 -1.43 -10.37 6.58
CA SER A 141 -2.35 -9.94 7.63
C SER A 141 -3.00 -8.61 7.26
N LEU A 142 -4.24 -8.43 7.69
CA LEU A 142 -4.93 -7.16 7.57
C LEU A 142 -4.64 -6.31 8.81
N ARG A 143 -4.49 -5.00 8.61
CA ARG A 143 -4.32 -4.10 9.74
C ARG A 143 -5.63 -3.94 10.52
N LEU A 144 -5.54 -4.10 11.83
CA LEU A 144 -6.66 -3.85 12.73
C LEU A 144 -6.91 -2.34 12.86
N LYS A 145 -8.18 -1.96 12.96
CA LYS A 145 -8.57 -0.58 13.27
C LYS A 145 -7.95 -0.14 14.60
N HIS A 146 -7.20 0.95 14.59
CA HIS A 146 -6.69 1.57 15.80
C HIS A 146 -7.83 2.31 16.49
N GLY A 147 -8.21 1.87 17.69
CA GLY A 147 -9.15 2.53 18.56
C GLY A 147 -10.33 1.66 18.97
N ARG A 148 -10.24 1.14 20.18
CA ARG A 148 -11.31 0.45 20.92
C ARG A 148 -12.02 -0.64 20.12
N ALA A 149 -11.39 -1.79 20.00
CA ALA A 149 -12.13 -3.02 19.91
C ALA A 149 -12.95 -3.17 21.21
N ARG A 150 -14.12 -2.56 21.29
CA ARG A 150 -15.17 -3.07 22.16
C ARG A 150 -15.56 -4.39 21.54
N VAL A 151 -14.95 -5.44 22.01
CA VAL A 151 -15.52 -6.79 21.88
C VAL A 151 -16.80 -6.74 22.69
N SER A 152 -17.89 -6.27 22.09
CA SER A 152 -19.21 -6.47 22.65
C SER A 152 -19.53 -7.95 22.49
N PRO A 153 -19.91 -8.66 23.55
CA PRO A 153 -20.36 -10.03 23.45
C PRO A 153 -21.51 -10.10 22.45
N VAL A 154 -21.57 -11.20 21.72
CA VAL A 154 -22.55 -11.48 20.68
C VAL A 154 -23.96 -11.42 21.29
N GLY A 155 -24.70 -10.33 21.07
CA GLY A 155 -26.10 -10.17 21.37
C GLY A 155 -26.92 -10.08 20.07
N PRO A 156 -28.18 -10.47 20.07
CA PRO A 156 -29.07 -10.34 18.91
C PRO A 156 -29.25 -8.86 18.58
N GLY A 157 -28.72 -8.41 17.43
CA GLY A 157 -28.79 -7.02 16.98
C GLY A 157 -27.52 -6.47 16.35
N ARG A 158 -26.49 -7.28 16.12
CA ARG A 158 -25.28 -6.84 15.39
C ARG A 158 -25.67 -6.39 13.98
N ARG A 159 -25.32 -5.14 13.68
CA ARG A 159 -25.26 -4.72 12.28
C ARG A 159 -24.20 -5.58 11.57
N PRO A 160 -24.48 -6.15 10.38
CA PRO A 160 -23.59 -7.12 9.72
C PRO A 160 -22.25 -6.54 9.21
N PHE A 161 -21.80 -5.38 9.71
CA PHE A 161 -20.66 -4.62 9.17
C PHE A 161 -19.63 -4.15 10.20
N ASP A 162 -19.61 -4.70 11.42
CA ASP A 162 -18.50 -4.44 12.35
C ASP A 162 -17.27 -5.30 12.01
N CYS A 163 -16.66 -5.00 10.87
CA CYS A 163 -15.36 -5.56 10.52
C CYS A 163 -14.29 -4.95 11.43
N PRO A 164 -13.51 -5.75 12.20
CA PRO A 164 -12.46 -5.24 13.08
C PRO A 164 -11.25 -4.68 12.33
N TYR A 165 -11.18 -4.91 11.02
CA TYR A 165 -10.07 -4.46 10.18
C TYR A 165 -10.38 -3.13 9.49
N GLU A 166 -9.33 -2.36 9.22
CA GLU A 166 -9.47 -1.11 8.50
C GLU A 166 -9.79 -1.38 7.04
N ARG A 167 -11.00 -1.01 6.66
CA ARG A 167 -11.49 -1.02 5.29
C ARG A 167 -11.60 0.41 4.81
N HIS A 168 -10.97 0.69 3.68
CA HIS A 168 -10.94 2.02 3.08
C HIS A 168 -11.69 2.02 1.75
N SER A 169 -12.15 3.20 1.34
CA SER A 169 -12.60 3.44 -0.03
C SER A 169 -11.77 4.55 -0.64
N ARG A 170 -11.46 4.41 -1.92
CA ARG A 170 -10.76 5.42 -2.71
C ARG A 170 -11.56 5.72 -3.97
N GLN A 171 -11.51 6.96 -4.41
CA GLN A 171 -12.07 7.33 -5.70
C GLN A 171 -11.05 7.06 -6.81
N VAL A 172 -11.46 6.23 -7.77
CA VAL A 172 -10.68 5.95 -8.99
C VAL A 172 -11.61 6.16 -10.16
N GLU A 173 -11.33 7.18 -10.96
CA GLU A 173 -12.27 7.68 -11.97
C GLU A 173 -13.60 8.06 -11.30
N ASP A 174 -14.72 7.56 -11.81
CA ASP A 174 -16.07 7.81 -11.27
C ASP A 174 -16.55 6.72 -10.30
N ARG A 175 -15.64 5.84 -9.85
CA ARG A 175 -15.97 4.69 -8.99
C ARG A 175 -15.29 4.76 -7.64
N SER A 176 -16.02 4.34 -6.61
CA SER A 176 -15.47 4.12 -5.29
C SER A 176 -14.92 2.69 -5.19
N VAL A 177 -13.62 2.58 -5.13
CA VAL A 177 -12.89 1.31 -4.98
C VAL A 177 -12.72 0.99 -3.51
N VAL A 178 -13.07 -0.22 -3.12
CA VAL A 178 -12.87 -0.71 -1.75
C VAL A 178 -11.57 -1.48 -1.64
N GLY A 179 -10.85 -1.26 -0.56
CA GLY A 179 -9.58 -1.94 -0.29
C GLY A 179 -9.25 -2.05 1.19
N TRP A 180 -8.11 -2.68 1.44
CA TRP A 180 -7.64 -3.05 2.76
C TRP A 180 -6.17 -2.70 2.92
N GLU A 181 -5.76 -2.29 4.13
CA GLU A 181 -4.37 -2.22 4.47
C GLU A 181 -3.85 -3.63 4.76
N VAL A 182 -2.78 -4.02 4.06
CA VAL A 182 -2.20 -5.37 4.12
C VAL A 182 -0.75 -5.27 4.59
N GLN A 183 -0.39 -6.15 5.52
CA GLN A 183 0.98 -6.29 6.03
C GLN A 183 1.44 -7.74 5.90
N VAL A 184 2.73 -7.92 5.68
CA VAL A 184 3.38 -9.22 5.65
C VAL A 184 4.77 -9.12 6.26
N PHE A 185 5.16 -10.13 7.04
CA PHE A 185 6.45 -10.21 7.73
C PHE A 185 7.07 -11.59 7.52
N GLY A 186 8.37 -11.69 7.76
CA GLY A 186 9.10 -12.94 7.62
C GLY A 186 9.43 -13.31 6.18
N LEU A 187 9.46 -12.33 5.29
CA LEU A 187 9.84 -12.49 3.89
C LEU A 187 11.31 -12.84 3.75
N THR A 188 11.62 -13.78 2.87
CA THR A 188 12.99 -13.96 2.39
C THR A 188 13.44 -12.77 1.52
N PRO A 189 14.73 -12.58 1.25
CA PRO A 189 15.21 -11.53 0.37
C PRO A 189 14.53 -11.54 -1.01
N GLU A 190 14.37 -12.72 -1.60
CA GLU A 190 13.77 -12.92 -2.93
C GLU A 190 12.26 -12.63 -2.91
N GLU A 191 11.55 -13.14 -1.91
CA GLU A 191 10.12 -12.87 -1.72
C GLU A 191 9.86 -11.36 -1.52
N SER A 192 10.70 -10.71 -0.72
CA SER A 192 10.61 -9.28 -0.46
C SER A 192 10.75 -8.45 -1.74
N VAL A 193 11.78 -8.71 -2.55
CA VAL A 193 11.98 -8.00 -3.82
C VAL A 193 10.82 -8.29 -4.77
N ARG A 194 10.43 -9.54 -4.91
CA ARG A 194 9.32 -9.96 -5.78
C ARG A 194 8.00 -9.27 -5.44
N LEU A 195 7.66 -9.17 -4.15
CA LEU A 195 6.46 -8.47 -3.70
C LEU A 195 6.53 -6.96 -3.95
N GLN A 196 7.69 -6.35 -3.81
CA GLN A 196 7.89 -4.94 -4.14
C GLN A 196 7.77 -4.69 -5.65
N GLU A 197 8.27 -5.60 -6.49
CA GLU A 197 8.20 -5.50 -7.94
C GLU A 197 6.78 -5.69 -8.47
N ARG A 198 6.09 -6.74 -8.00
CA ARG A 198 4.81 -7.17 -8.57
C ARG A 198 3.61 -6.53 -7.89
N GLY A 199 3.69 -6.31 -6.57
CA GLY A 199 2.52 -5.90 -5.79
C GLY A 199 1.41 -6.96 -5.81
N VAL A 200 0.21 -6.58 -5.36
CA VAL A 200 -0.98 -7.45 -5.36
C VAL A 200 -2.23 -6.66 -5.74
N GLY A 201 -3.05 -7.24 -6.58
CA GLY A 201 -4.31 -6.65 -7.02
C GLY A 201 -4.15 -5.51 -8.04
N PRO A 202 -5.27 -4.97 -8.51
CA PRO A 202 -5.29 -3.94 -9.56
C PRO A 202 -4.96 -2.54 -9.04
N GLY A 203 -4.67 -1.63 -9.97
CA GLY A 203 -4.59 -0.20 -9.69
C GLY A 203 -3.24 0.30 -9.19
N ARG A 204 -2.13 -0.38 -9.51
CA ARG A 204 -0.77 0.02 -9.10
C ARG A 204 -0.41 1.44 -9.54
N ARG A 205 -0.87 1.89 -10.69
CA ARG A 205 -0.70 3.26 -11.17
C ARG A 205 -1.43 4.32 -10.33
N TYR A 206 -2.35 3.91 -9.45
CA TYR A 206 -3.04 4.77 -8.49
C TYR A 206 -2.54 4.56 -7.06
N GLY A 207 -1.45 3.81 -6.89
CA GLY A 207 -0.87 3.48 -5.58
C GLY A 207 -1.60 2.36 -4.84
N CYS A 208 -2.45 1.56 -5.52
CA CYS A 208 -3.08 0.40 -4.94
C CYS A 208 -2.15 -0.82 -5.04
N GLY A 209 -2.13 -1.68 -4.03
CA GLY A 209 -1.36 -2.92 -4.05
C GLY A 209 0.16 -2.77 -4.13
N VAL A 210 0.67 -1.58 -3.86
CA VAL A 210 2.11 -1.30 -3.84
C VAL A 210 2.64 -1.49 -2.43
N PHE A 211 3.55 -2.45 -2.27
CA PHE A 211 4.12 -2.80 -0.98
C PHE A 211 5.40 -2.01 -0.69
N MET A 212 5.46 -1.41 0.50
CA MET A 212 6.57 -0.57 0.97
C MET A 212 7.17 -1.13 2.25
N PRO A 213 8.46 -0.85 2.56
CA PRO A 213 9.06 -1.21 3.82
C PRO A 213 8.24 -0.71 5.03
N VAL A 214 8.03 -1.59 6.02
CA VAL A 214 7.46 -1.19 7.31
C VAL A 214 8.54 -0.53 8.14
N ILE A 215 8.37 0.78 8.42
CA ILE A 215 9.32 1.53 9.23
C ILE A 215 8.90 1.42 10.71
N GLY A 216 9.72 0.77 11.53
CA GLY A 216 9.67 0.90 12.99
C GLY A 216 8.75 -0.04 13.77
N GLU A 217 8.00 -0.92 13.17
CA GLU A 217 7.24 -1.95 13.91
C GLU A 217 7.99 -3.30 13.90
N ARG A 218 8.48 -3.72 15.07
CA ARG A 218 8.78 -5.15 15.27
C ARG A 218 7.47 -5.92 15.22
N PRO A 219 7.38 -7.06 14.50
CA PRO A 219 6.20 -7.90 14.53
C PRO A 219 5.90 -8.25 15.99
N ARG A 220 4.70 -7.92 16.48
CA ARG A 220 4.22 -8.49 17.73
C ARG A 220 4.09 -9.99 17.49
N PRO A 221 4.72 -10.84 18.32
CA PRO A 221 4.51 -12.27 18.21
C PRO A 221 3.00 -12.51 18.31
N ALA A 222 2.47 -13.33 17.38
CA ALA A 222 1.09 -13.77 17.42
C ALA A 222 0.84 -14.30 18.84
N SER A 223 -0.09 -13.70 19.57
CA SER A 223 -0.50 -14.19 20.88
C SER A 223 -1.04 -15.60 20.65
N ARG A 224 -0.33 -16.61 21.15
CA ARG A 224 -0.82 -17.98 21.20
C ARG A 224 -2.06 -18.01 22.07
N HIS A 225 -3.22 -17.83 21.48
CA HIS A 225 -4.47 -18.17 22.13
C HIS A 225 -4.64 -19.67 22.01
N GLY A 226 -4.60 -20.37 23.17
CA GLY A 226 -5.01 -21.74 23.28
C GLY A 226 -3.93 -22.73 23.67
N ALA A 227 -3.42 -22.63 24.90
CA ALA A 227 -3.02 -23.82 25.65
C ALA A 227 -3.76 -23.74 26.99
N THR A 228 -4.90 -24.41 27.05
CA THR A 228 -5.57 -24.77 28.30
C THR A 228 -4.63 -25.68 29.09
N GLY A 229 -3.89 -25.08 29.99
CA GLY A 229 -3.12 -25.80 31.00
C GLY A 229 -4.13 -26.40 32.02
N VAL A 230 -4.35 -27.69 31.91
CA VAL A 230 -5.04 -28.47 32.97
C VAL A 230 -4.06 -28.53 34.14
N TRP A 231 -4.39 -27.86 35.22
CA TRP A 231 -3.74 -28.00 36.50
C TRP A 231 -4.23 -29.28 37.15
N PHE A 232 -3.35 -30.24 37.41
CA PHE A 232 -3.60 -31.35 38.34
C PHE A 232 -3.02 -30.96 39.70
N PRO A 233 -3.80 -31.01 40.78
CA PRO A 233 -3.28 -30.88 42.14
C PRO A 233 -2.57 -32.18 42.52
N THR A 234 -1.30 -32.10 42.88
CA THR A 234 -0.60 -33.21 43.59
C THR A 234 -0.93 -33.16 45.07
N SER A 235 -1.33 -34.29 45.57
CA SER A 235 -1.56 -34.67 46.97
C SER A 235 -0.33 -34.45 47.84
#